data_5d798e1d1bfd3d6d63ddc24f2af38702
#
_entry.id   5d798e1d1bfd3d6d63ddc24f2af38702
#
_cell.length_a   1.000
_cell.length_b   1.000
_cell.length_c   1.000
_cell.angle_alpha   90.00
_cell.angle_beta   90.00
_cell.angle_gamma   90.00
#
_symmetry.space_group_name_H-M   'P 1'
#
loop_
_entity.id
_entity.type
_entity.pdbx_description
1 polymer ?
#
loop_
_entity_poly.entity_id
_entity_poly.type
_entity_poly.pdbx_seq_one_letter_code
_entity_poly.pdbx_strand_id
1 'polypeptide(L)'
;MANSRNELNTYAIRAIKHLNDRNRMNYASAWIGKIVKYNSKKHLADVQPLANLLDGQKSAQVLEIPVSENCYIIDEILERLKPDFTATDTNSRISAHDGVPAHDNSNFASHYPKHKLLRAGVPVVCVVLDRDNDNWKGGREANTYDPETLRTHDINDSIVIGVLGGDAVYG
;
A
#
# COMPACT_ATOMS: atom_id res chain seq x y z
N MET A 1 -56.10 -20.08 1.95
CA MET A 1 -54.84 -20.88 2.02
C MET A 1 -53.74 -20.46 1.05
N ALA A 2 -54.02 -19.73 -0.01
CA ALA A 2 -53.00 -19.22 -0.95
C ALA A 2 -52.11 -18.10 -0.36
N ASN A 3 -52.63 -17.24 0.56
CA ASN A 3 -51.89 -16.12 1.14
C ASN A 3 -50.70 -16.55 2.02
N SER A 4 -50.84 -17.65 2.79
CA SER A 4 -49.79 -18.04 3.73
C SER A 4 -48.51 -18.59 3.03
N ARG A 5 -48.66 -19.20 1.84
CA ARG A 5 -47.49 -19.65 1.03
C ARG A 5 -46.70 -18.48 0.44
N ASN A 6 -47.39 -17.45 -0.03
CA ASN A 6 -46.77 -16.24 -0.56
C ASN A 6 -46.03 -15.45 0.54
N GLU A 7 -46.63 -15.39 1.72
CA GLU A 7 -46.02 -14.72 2.88
C GLU A 7 -44.74 -15.48 3.32
N LEU A 8 -44.80 -16.82 3.45
CA LEU A 8 -43.65 -17.65 3.79
C LEU A 8 -42.51 -17.51 2.77
N ASN A 9 -42.81 -17.48 1.48
CA ASN A 9 -41.81 -17.23 0.43
C ASN A 9 -41.21 -15.84 0.55
N THR A 10 -42.02 -14.82 0.87
CA THR A 10 -41.53 -13.46 1.07
C THR A 10 -40.60 -13.36 2.28
N TYR A 11 -40.93 -14.01 3.38
CA TYR A 11 -40.06 -14.06 4.57
C TYR A 11 -38.76 -14.83 4.30
N ALA A 12 -38.82 -15.94 3.58
CA ALA A 12 -37.63 -16.72 3.21
C ALA A 12 -36.69 -15.91 2.31
N ILE A 13 -37.22 -15.22 1.30
CA ILE A 13 -36.44 -14.35 0.41
C ILE A 13 -35.81 -13.20 1.18
N ARG A 14 -36.53 -12.56 2.10
CA ARG A 14 -35.98 -11.50 2.96
C ARG A 14 -34.86 -12.04 3.87
N ALA A 15 -35.05 -13.21 4.47
CA ALA A 15 -34.05 -13.83 5.32
C ALA A 15 -32.76 -14.15 4.54
N ILE A 16 -32.88 -14.73 3.33
CA ILE A 16 -31.75 -14.97 2.44
C ILE A 16 -31.05 -13.68 2.05
N LYS A 17 -31.80 -12.63 1.71
CA LYS A 17 -31.25 -11.32 1.40
C LYS A 17 -30.45 -10.76 2.59
N HIS A 18 -31.03 -10.78 3.78
CA HIS A 18 -30.33 -10.32 4.99
C HIS A 18 -29.06 -11.13 5.30
N LEU A 19 -29.08 -12.45 5.10
CA LEU A 19 -27.90 -13.30 5.23
C LEU A 19 -26.80 -12.93 4.22
N ASN A 20 -27.20 -12.72 2.96
CA ASN A 20 -26.26 -12.30 1.91
C ASN A 20 -25.69 -10.91 2.17
N ASP A 21 -26.52 -9.96 2.63
CA ASP A 21 -26.08 -8.60 2.97
C ASP A 21 -25.08 -8.64 4.14
N ARG A 22 -25.36 -9.44 5.19
CA ARG A 22 -24.42 -9.65 6.31
C ARG A 22 -23.11 -10.29 5.86
N ASN A 23 -23.18 -11.30 4.99
CA ASN A 23 -21.97 -11.94 4.46
C ASN A 23 -21.14 -10.93 3.66
N ARG A 24 -21.77 -10.12 2.79
CA ARG A 24 -21.08 -9.08 2.02
C ARG A 24 -20.42 -8.01 2.89
N MET A 25 -21.04 -7.64 4.01
CA MET A 25 -20.50 -6.66 4.96
C MET A 25 -19.27 -7.20 5.71
N ASN A 26 -19.13 -8.52 5.81
CA ASN A 26 -18.01 -9.17 6.48
C ASN A 26 -16.80 -9.41 5.55
N TYR A 27 -16.97 -9.27 4.23
CA TYR A 27 -15.86 -9.43 3.30
C TYR A 27 -15.06 -8.12 3.19
N ALA A 28 -13.88 -8.11 3.76
CA ALA A 28 -12.92 -7.06 3.50
C ALA A 28 -12.39 -7.23 2.05
N SER A 29 -12.32 -6.15 1.28
CA SER A 29 -11.82 -6.17 -0.10
C SER A 29 -10.64 -5.23 -0.30
N ALA A 30 -10.85 -3.96 -0.03
CA ALA A 30 -9.83 -2.92 -0.07
C ALA A 30 -10.15 -1.87 0.99
N TRP A 31 -9.12 -1.25 1.53
CA TRP A 31 -9.26 -0.24 2.57
C TRP A 31 -8.15 0.80 2.50
N ILE A 32 -8.40 1.94 3.10
CA ILE A 32 -7.44 3.03 3.19
C ILE A 32 -6.83 3.02 4.59
N GLY A 33 -5.51 3.01 4.64
CA GLY A 33 -4.76 3.06 5.89
C GLY A 33 -3.72 4.14 5.91
N LYS A 34 -3.12 4.34 7.08
CA LYS A 34 -1.97 5.20 7.28
C LYS A 34 -0.80 4.35 7.75
N ILE A 35 0.35 4.48 7.11
CA ILE A 35 1.58 3.82 7.54
C ILE A 35 1.95 4.31 8.95
N VAL A 36 2.07 3.40 9.89
CA VAL A 36 2.57 3.64 11.24
C VAL A 36 4.07 3.41 11.29
N LYS A 37 4.50 2.29 10.70
CA LYS A 37 5.89 1.88 10.62
C LYS A 37 6.15 1.17 9.30
N TYR A 38 7.31 1.37 8.72
CA TYR A 38 7.77 0.67 7.53
C TYR A 38 9.17 0.11 7.74
N ASN A 39 9.32 -1.17 7.45
CA ASN A 39 10.60 -1.88 7.46
C ASN A 39 11.11 -2.05 6.03
N SER A 40 12.04 -1.19 5.61
CA SER A 40 12.58 -1.19 4.25
C SER A 40 13.45 -2.43 3.92
N LYS A 41 13.94 -3.17 4.92
CA LYS A 41 14.72 -4.40 4.66
C LYS A 41 13.84 -5.60 4.35
N LYS A 42 12.68 -5.67 5.00
CA LYS A 42 11.71 -6.76 4.82
C LYS A 42 10.56 -6.39 3.88
N HIS A 43 10.42 -5.10 3.54
CA HIS A 43 9.29 -4.53 2.80
C HIS A 43 7.93 -4.85 3.45
N LEU A 44 7.88 -4.73 4.79
CA LEU A 44 6.70 -4.92 5.60
C LEU A 44 6.31 -3.61 6.27
N ALA A 45 5.01 -3.38 6.42
CA ALA A 45 4.47 -2.17 7.05
C ALA A 45 3.43 -2.50 8.12
N ASP A 46 3.43 -1.71 9.19
CA ASP A 46 2.32 -1.64 10.14
C ASP A 46 1.39 -0.51 9.71
N VAL A 47 0.12 -0.82 9.52
CA VAL A 47 -0.86 0.09 8.94
C VAL A 47 -2.06 0.27 9.86
N GLN A 48 -2.41 1.53 10.14
CA GLN A 48 -3.61 1.91 10.86
C GLN A 48 -4.75 2.15 9.85
N PRO A 49 -5.85 1.38 9.88
CA PRO A 49 -7.04 1.70 9.10
C PRO A 49 -7.55 3.11 9.43
N LEU A 50 -7.93 3.87 8.38
CA LEU A 50 -8.46 5.23 8.55
C LEU A 50 -9.98 5.24 8.74
N ALA A 51 -10.68 4.20 8.31
CA ALA A 51 -12.10 4.05 8.61
C ALA A 51 -12.28 3.65 10.08
N ASN A 52 -13.08 4.43 10.80
CA ASN A 52 -13.46 4.08 12.17
C ASN A 52 -14.52 2.97 12.16
N LEU A 53 -14.63 2.26 13.27
CA LEU A 53 -15.73 1.34 13.53
C LEU A 53 -17.06 2.11 13.62
N LEU A 54 -18.18 1.40 13.53
CA LEU A 54 -19.53 1.99 13.58
C LEU A 54 -19.83 2.75 14.89
N ASP A 55 -19.14 2.40 15.97
CA ASP A 55 -19.20 3.08 17.27
C ASP A 55 -18.26 4.30 17.39
N GLY A 56 -17.56 4.65 16.29
CA GLY A 56 -16.60 5.75 16.22
C GLY A 56 -15.22 5.43 16.79
N GLN A 57 -14.97 4.23 17.26
CA GLN A 57 -13.66 3.81 17.73
C GLN A 57 -12.73 3.54 16.53
N LYS A 58 -11.43 3.69 16.78
CA LYS A 58 -10.41 3.33 15.77
C LYS A 58 -10.30 1.82 15.65
N SER A 59 -10.22 1.34 14.43
CA SER A 59 -9.88 -0.06 14.14
C SER A 59 -8.50 -0.40 14.70
N ALA A 60 -8.25 -1.67 14.99
CA ALA A 60 -6.93 -2.14 15.36
C ALA A 60 -5.94 -1.94 14.20
N GLN A 61 -4.65 -1.80 14.52
CA GLN A 61 -3.60 -1.78 13.52
C GLN A 61 -3.42 -3.18 12.93
N VAL A 62 -3.14 -3.23 11.64
CA VAL A 62 -2.74 -4.44 10.94
C VAL A 62 -1.22 -4.41 10.82
N LEU A 63 -0.57 -5.46 11.32
CA LEU A 63 0.87 -5.50 11.47
C LEU A 63 1.54 -6.32 10.36
N GLU A 64 2.78 -5.94 10.03
CA GLU A 64 3.66 -6.68 9.11
C GLU A 64 3.03 -6.98 7.74
N ILE A 65 2.20 -6.08 7.22
CA ILE A 65 1.59 -6.23 5.90
C ILE A 65 2.69 -6.12 4.82
N PRO A 66 2.75 -7.04 3.85
CA PRO A 66 3.63 -6.92 2.70
C PRO A 66 3.36 -5.64 1.90
N VAL A 67 4.42 -5.03 1.39
CA VAL A 67 4.34 -3.81 0.57
C VAL A 67 4.74 -4.14 -0.86
N SER A 68 3.90 -3.79 -1.81
CA SER A 68 4.17 -3.97 -3.24
C SER A 68 5.35 -3.09 -3.69
N GLU A 69 6.20 -3.62 -4.57
CA GLU A 69 7.44 -2.99 -5.04
C GLU A 69 7.21 -1.60 -5.65
N ASN A 70 6.10 -1.38 -6.32
CA ASN A 70 5.74 -0.08 -6.90
C ASN A 70 5.64 1.05 -5.86
N CYS A 71 5.44 0.73 -4.57
CA CYS A 71 5.34 1.71 -3.49
C CYS A 71 6.70 2.25 -3.03
N TYR A 72 7.80 1.53 -3.28
CA TYR A 72 9.11 1.88 -2.74
C TYR A 72 10.26 1.87 -3.77
N ILE A 73 10.06 1.29 -4.96
CA ILE A 73 11.13 1.13 -5.95
C ILE A 73 11.78 2.45 -6.35
N ILE A 74 11.00 3.53 -6.46
CA ILE A 74 11.50 4.86 -6.78
C ILE A 74 12.43 5.37 -5.68
N ASP A 75 12.06 5.18 -4.43
CA ASP A 75 12.89 5.59 -3.28
C ASP A 75 14.24 4.87 -3.29
N GLU A 76 14.25 3.58 -3.60
CA GLU A 76 15.47 2.78 -3.67
C GLU A 76 16.35 3.17 -4.85
N ILE A 77 15.77 3.41 -6.03
CA ILE A 77 16.50 3.88 -7.21
C ILE A 77 17.16 5.22 -6.92
N LEU A 78 16.40 6.18 -6.38
CA LEU A 78 16.92 7.49 -6.06
C LEU A 78 18.04 7.42 -5.02
N GLU A 79 17.88 6.62 -3.97
CA GLU A 79 18.90 6.44 -2.95
C GLU A 79 20.20 5.85 -3.52
N ARG A 80 20.07 4.91 -4.45
CA ARG A 80 21.22 4.31 -5.15
C ARG A 80 21.93 5.29 -6.08
N LEU A 81 21.19 6.14 -6.79
CA LEU A 81 21.74 7.10 -7.74
C LEU A 81 22.25 8.40 -7.10
N LYS A 82 21.87 8.68 -5.87
CA LYS A 82 22.23 9.91 -5.17
C LYS A 82 23.72 10.22 -5.15
N PRO A 83 24.65 9.27 -4.90
CA PRO A 83 26.08 9.54 -4.95
C PRO A 83 26.55 9.98 -6.34
N ASP A 84 26.02 9.36 -7.42
CA ASP A 84 26.42 9.64 -8.80
C ASP A 84 25.96 11.05 -9.21
N PHE A 85 24.74 11.42 -8.86
CA PHE A 85 24.24 12.80 -9.12
C PHE A 85 25.02 13.85 -8.33
N THR A 86 25.37 13.57 -7.08
CA THR A 86 26.20 14.48 -6.28
C THR A 86 27.61 14.65 -6.88
N ALA A 87 28.19 13.57 -7.38
CA ALA A 87 29.49 13.60 -8.08
C ALA A 87 29.39 14.42 -9.38
N THR A 88 28.31 14.22 -10.15
CA THR A 88 28.04 14.97 -11.38
C THR A 88 27.88 16.45 -11.10
N ASP A 89 27.11 16.83 -10.10
CA ASP A 89 26.91 18.24 -9.70
C ASP A 89 28.22 18.93 -9.32
N THR A 90 29.19 18.17 -8.79
CA THR A 90 30.50 18.70 -8.40
C THR A 90 31.44 18.85 -9.60
N ASN A 91 31.34 17.99 -10.62
CA ASN A 91 32.34 17.82 -11.68
C ASN A 91 31.83 18.14 -13.09
N SER A 92 30.63 18.67 -13.27
CA SER A 92 30.03 18.91 -14.59
C SER A 92 30.36 20.26 -15.21
N ARG A 93 31.12 21.10 -14.53
CA ARG A 93 31.51 22.43 -15.03
C ARG A 93 32.42 22.32 -16.26
N ILE A 94 32.04 23.02 -17.33
CA ILE A 94 32.82 23.13 -18.54
C ILE A 94 33.19 24.60 -18.76
N SER A 95 34.47 24.88 -18.95
CA SER A 95 34.93 26.21 -19.35
C SER A 95 34.70 26.41 -20.85
N ALA A 96 34.42 27.65 -21.28
CA ALA A 96 34.28 27.96 -22.71
C ALA A 96 35.58 27.62 -23.45
N HIS A 97 35.46 26.89 -24.56
CA HIS A 97 36.59 26.55 -25.46
C HIS A 97 36.06 26.23 -26.86
N ASP A 98 36.85 26.54 -27.88
CA ASP A 98 36.62 26.14 -29.28
C ASP A 98 35.17 26.24 -29.77
N GLY A 99 34.45 27.34 -29.42
CA GLY A 99 33.07 27.55 -29.84
C GLY A 99 32.01 26.85 -28.93
N VAL A 100 32.45 26.12 -27.92
CA VAL A 100 31.54 25.54 -26.89
C VAL A 100 31.34 26.59 -25.78
N PRO A 101 30.10 26.99 -25.49
CA PRO A 101 29.81 27.92 -24.40
C PRO A 101 30.16 27.30 -23.03
N ALA A 102 30.50 28.16 -22.08
CA ALA A 102 30.67 27.72 -20.71
C ALA A 102 29.38 27.11 -20.14
N HIS A 103 29.52 26.05 -19.38
CA HIS A 103 28.42 25.38 -18.67
C HIS A 103 28.78 25.29 -17.18
N ASP A 104 27.89 25.77 -16.33
CA ASP A 104 28.06 25.64 -14.90
C ASP A 104 27.76 24.19 -14.43
N ASN A 105 28.13 23.89 -13.20
CA ASN A 105 27.81 22.60 -12.62
C ASN A 105 26.30 22.34 -12.67
N SER A 106 25.93 21.09 -12.91
CA SER A 106 24.55 20.66 -12.77
C SER A 106 24.10 20.75 -11.31
N ASN A 107 22.79 20.71 -11.10
CA ASN A 107 22.19 20.86 -9.77
C ASN A 107 21.12 19.77 -9.53
N PHE A 108 21.42 18.54 -9.90
CA PHE A 108 20.49 17.41 -9.78
C PHE A 108 20.14 17.11 -8.32
N ALA A 109 21.12 17.18 -7.43
CA ALA A 109 20.91 16.86 -6.02
C ALA A 109 19.89 17.78 -5.34
N SER A 110 19.73 19.03 -5.81
CA SER A 110 18.72 19.95 -5.28
C SER A 110 17.29 19.60 -5.67
N HIS A 111 17.12 18.80 -6.73
CA HIS A 111 15.82 18.35 -7.23
C HIS A 111 15.36 17.02 -6.62
N TYR A 112 16.14 16.45 -5.71
CA TYR A 112 15.72 15.23 -5.01
C TYR A 112 14.46 15.48 -4.18
N PRO A 113 13.57 14.48 -4.11
CA PRO A 113 12.42 14.54 -3.22
C PRO A 113 12.87 14.80 -1.78
N LYS A 114 12.19 15.68 -1.09
CA LYS A 114 12.49 15.99 0.34
C LYS A 114 12.20 14.80 1.25
N HIS A 115 11.26 13.95 0.86
CA HIS A 115 10.82 12.82 1.64
C HIS A 115 10.71 11.57 0.76
N LYS A 116 10.92 10.41 1.37
CA LYS A 116 10.60 9.12 0.72
C LYS A 116 9.10 9.03 0.44
N LEU A 117 8.74 8.39 -0.67
CA LEU A 117 7.35 8.15 -1.05
C LEU A 117 6.64 7.34 0.04
N LEU A 118 7.27 6.21 0.45
CA LEU A 118 6.73 5.36 1.51
C LEU A 118 7.41 5.65 2.85
N ARG A 119 6.67 6.28 3.75
CA ARG A 119 7.13 6.65 5.11
C ARG A 119 5.99 6.63 6.11
N ALA A 120 6.30 6.67 7.39
CA ALA A 120 5.30 6.82 8.44
C ALA A 120 4.44 8.09 8.23
N GLY A 121 3.15 7.98 8.47
CA GLY A 121 2.19 9.06 8.31
C GLY A 121 1.50 9.12 6.94
N VAL A 122 2.02 8.44 5.92
CA VAL A 122 1.49 8.49 4.55
C VAL A 122 0.24 7.62 4.40
N PRO A 123 -0.82 8.11 3.74
CA PRO A 123 -2.00 7.32 3.43
C PRO A 123 -1.72 6.34 2.28
N VAL A 124 -2.21 5.12 2.44
CA VAL A 124 -2.01 4.01 1.49
C VAL A 124 -3.32 3.28 1.20
N VAL A 125 -3.35 2.62 0.05
CA VAL A 125 -4.40 1.64 -0.30
C VAL A 125 -3.87 0.25 0.00
N CYS A 126 -4.66 -0.53 0.73
CA CYS A 126 -4.44 -1.93 0.99
C CYS A 126 -5.54 -2.76 0.31
N VAL A 127 -5.15 -3.88 -0.27
CA VAL A 127 -6.06 -4.88 -0.84
C VAL A 127 -5.97 -6.13 0.01
N VAL A 128 -7.12 -6.71 0.31
CA VAL A 128 -7.24 -7.95 1.08
C VAL A 128 -7.18 -9.14 0.11
N LEU A 129 -6.36 -10.11 0.43
CA LEU A 129 -6.23 -11.34 -0.34
C LEU A 129 -7.41 -12.28 -0.07
N ASP A 130 -7.68 -13.17 -1.03
CA ASP A 130 -8.74 -14.18 -0.91
C ASP A 130 -8.45 -15.22 0.17
N ARG A 131 -7.18 -15.49 0.44
CA ARG A 131 -6.73 -16.53 1.35
C ARG A 131 -5.71 -16.00 2.34
N ASP A 132 -5.62 -16.71 3.45
CA ASP A 132 -4.58 -16.58 4.45
C ASP A 132 -3.18 -16.63 3.80
N ASN A 133 -2.36 -15.63 4.06
CA ASN A 133 -1.03 -15.48 3.49
C ASN A 133 0.10 -15.58 4.53
N ASP A 134 -0.16 -16.06 5.74
CA ASP A 134 0.82 -16.14 6.82
C ASP A 134 2.02 -17.03 6.45
N ASN A 135 1.81 -18.06 5.62
CA ASN A 135 2.86 -18.96 5.13
C ASN A 135 3.56 -18.46 3.86
N TRP A 136 3.10 -17.37 3.25
CA TRP A 136 3.79 -16.77 2.12
C TRP A 136 4.99 -15.96 2.59
N LYS A 137 6.17 -16.30 2.08
CA LYS A 137 7.43 -15.65 2.49
C LYS A 137 7.59 -14.22 1.99
N GLY A 138 6.65 -13.74 1.19
CA GLY A 138 6.67 -12.38 0.67
C GLY A 138 7.76 -12.10 -0.36
N GLY A 139 7.84 -10.85 -0.76
CA GLY A 139 8.90 -10.36 -1.64
C GLY A 139 8.95 -11.06 -3.00
N ARG A 140 10.08 -11.66 -3.33
CA ARG A 140 10.32 -12.35 -4.61
C ARG A 140 9.92 -13.82 -4.62
N GLU A 141 9.27 -14.31 -3.57
CA GLU A 141 8.84 -15.69 -3.49
C GLU A 141 7.67 -15.94 -4.45
N ALA A 142 7.92 -16.70 -5.50
CA ALA A 142 6.95 -17.04 -6.54
C ALA A 142 6.46 -18.50 -6.46
N ASN A 143 6.83 -19.22 -5.39
CA ASN A 143 6.37 -20.58 -5.18
C ASN A 143 4.96 -20.59 -4.59
N THR A 144 4.27 -21.68 -4.80
CA THR A 144 2.99 -21.95 -4.14
C THR A 144 3.20 -22.11 -2.63
N TYR A 145 2.22 -21.71 -1.86
CA TYR A 145 2.17 -21.90 -0.41
C TYR A 145 0.82 -22.46 0.01
N ASP A 146 0.78 -23.16 1.11
CA ASP A 146 -0.45 -23.66 1.70
C ASP A 146 -0.92 -22.66 2.77
N PRO A 147 -2.19 -22.19 2.69
CA PRO A 147 -2.77 -21.36 3.75
C PRO A 147 -2.75 -22.09 5.09
N GLU A 148 -2.42 -21.40 6.17
CA GLU A 148 -2.41 -22.01 7.51
C GLU A 148 -3.85 -22.22 8.04
N THR A 149 -4.75 -21.32 7.66
CA THR A 149 -6.15 -21.34 8.11
C THR A 149 -7.13 -21.32 6.94
N LEU A 150 -8.41 -21.55 7.24
CA LEU A 150 -9.51 -21.47 6.26
C LEU A 150 -10.10 -20.06 6.15
N ARG A 151 -9.48 -19.04 6.79
CA ARG A 151 -9.98 -17.67 6.71
C ARG A 151 -9.88 -17.14 5.29
N THR A 152 -10.85 -16.32 4.93
CA THR A 152 -10.94 -15.68 3.62
C THR A 152 -11.31 -14.22 3.80
N HIS A 153 -10.74 -13.34 2.96
CA HIS A 153 -11.02 -11.91 3.00
C HIS A 153 -10.84 -11.27 4.38
N ASP A 154 -9.84 -11.74 5.13
CA ASP A 154 -9.48 -11.17 6.43
C ASP A 154 -8.58 -9.94 6.23
N ILE A 155 -8.80 -8.89 6.99
CA ILE A 155 -8.00 -7.65 6.89
C ILE A 155 -6.52 -7.90 7.19
N ASN A 156 -6.20 -8.92 7.96
CA ASN A 156 -4.82 -9.30 8.27
C ASN A 156 -4.07 -9.84 7.03
N ASP A 157 -4.82 -10.39 6.05
CA ASP A 157 -4.27 -10.89 4.80
C ASP A 157 -4.23 -9.81 3.71
N SER A 158 -3.76 -8.63 4.08
CA SER A 158 -3.67 -7.48 3.18
C SER A 158 -2.30 -7.30 2.57
N ILE A 159 -2.25 -6.61 1.42
CA ILE A 159 -1.02 -6.09 0.79
C ILE A 159 -1.20 -4.59 0.55
N VAL A 160 -0.18 -3.79 0.87
CA VAL A 160 -0.12 -2.37 0.47
C VAL A 160 0.21 -2.31 -1.01
N ILE A 161 -0.68 -1.73 -1.82
CA ILE A 161 -0.55 -1.68 -3.28
C ILE A 161 -0.30 -0.29 -3.84
N GLY A 162 -0.46 0.76 -3.05
CA GLY A 162 -0.27 2.13 -3.53
C GLY A 162 -0.24 3.17 -2.43
N VAL A 163 0.47 4.26 -2.69
CA VAL A 163 0.49 5.47 -1.88
C VAL A 163 -0.50 6.46 -2.48
N LEU A 164 -1.44 6.96 -1.66
CA LEU A 164 -2.48 7.89 -2.13
C LEU A 164 -2.00 9.34 -2.23
N GLY A 165 -1.03 9.71 -1.44
CA GLY A 165 -0.46 11.04 -1.43
C GLY A 165 0.48 11.20 -0.24
N GLY A 166 1.41 12.13 -0.32
CA GLY A 166 2.37 12.29 0.75
C GLY A 166 3.39 13.40 0.48
N ASP A 167 3.15 14.21 -0.56
CA ASP A 167 3.98 15.39 -0.92
C ASP A 167 5.50 15.10 -0.86
N ALA A 168 5.91 13.94 -1.41
CA ALA A 168 7.31 13.51 -1.37
C ALA A 168 8.23 14.49 -2.12
N VAL A 169 7.73 15.09 -3.20
CA VAL A 169 8.51 15.99 -4.05
C VAL A 169 8.45 17.43 -3.56
N TYR A 170 7.26 17.92 -3.17
CA TYR A 170 7.03 19.33 -2.88
C TYR A 170 6.79 19.63 -1.39
N GLY A 171 6.61 18.60 -0.56
CA GLY A 171 6.30 18.73 0.88
C GLY A 171 7.47 19.17 1.76
#